data_3a7cf48a93391d6089030992e1fa5f52
#
_entry.id   3a7cf48a93391d6089030992e1fa5f52
#
_cell.length_a   1.000
_cell.length_b   1.000
_cell.length_c   1.000
_cell.angle_alpha   90.00
_cell.angle_beta   90.00
_cell.angle_gamma   90.00
#
_symmetry.space_group_name_H-M   'P 1'
#
loop_
_entity.id
_entity.type
_entity.pdbx_description
1 polymer ?
#
loop_
_entity_poly.entity_id
_entity_poly.type
_entity_poly.pdbx_seq_one_letter_code
_entity_poly.pdbx_strand_id
1 'polypeptide(L)'
;MNNMKENYNHIIMHVVLLSYTIICLFPVYLLVNNSFKKRRAIFKEPLSLPSEETFSLIGFTKMFSRVDFSIYFYNSTFVTLTTLFLVLLFGAMAAWALSEYKFKGNTMLGLYLAFGIMLPIKLGTVSILQLLSSMNLVNTLTGLVIVYTAQSLPLAIWILSEFMKQVNQELKEAARCDGVNEYQLFFYIIMPLMRPPLATVAVFTMVPVWNDLWWPLVLAPSGGKQTVILGMQQYIGQYVTNWNAVFASLTTCLLYTSPSPRDKRQSRMPSSA
;
A
#
# COMPACT_ATOMS: atom_id res chain seq x y z
N MET A 1 -15.51 44.94 8.54
CA MET A 1 -14.45 44.37 9.40
C MET A 1 -14.39 42.84 9.38
N ASN A 2 -15.50 42.11 9.25
CA ASN A 2 -15.51 40.64 9.13
C ASN A 2 -14.84 40.10 7.85
N ASN A 3 -15.14 40.67 6.68
CA ASN A 3 -14.58 40.21 5.40
C ASN A 3 -13.05 40.34 5.30
N MET A 4 -12.46 41.33 6.00
CA MET A 4 -10.98 41.46 6.02
C MET A 4 -10.33 40.41 6.91
N LYS A 5 -10.97 40.02 8.01
CA LYS A 5 -10.48 38.93 8.87
C LYS A 5 -10.60 37.57 8.20
N GLU A 6 -11.67 37.33 7.47
CA GLU A 6 -11.84 36.11 6.68
C GLU A 6 -10.79 36.01 5.57
N ASN A 7 -10.55 37.07 4.81
CA ASN A 7 -9.50 37.10 3.78
C ASN A 7 -8.10 36.88 4.38
N TYR A 8 -7.80 37.47 5.54
CA TYR A 8 -6.52 37.28 6.22
C TYR A 8 -6.32 35.82 6.67
N ASN A 9 -7.36 35.20 7.24
CA ASN A 9 -7.32 33.79 7.64
C ASN A 9 -7.14 32.87 6.40
N HIS A 10 -7.79 33.17 5.29
CA HIS A 10 -7.61 32.41 4.04
C HIS A 10 -6.18 32.54 3.51
N ILE A 11 -5.58 33.73 3.54
CA ILE A 11 -4.19 33.93 3.11
C ILE A 11 -3.22 33.11 3.99
N ILE A 12 -3.37 33.21 5.31
CA ILE A 12 -2.54 32.43 6.23
C ILE A 12 -2.67 30.93 5.97
N MET A 13 -3.90 30.44 5.82
CA MET A 13 -4.16 29.02 5.52
C MET A 13 -3.47 28.60 4.22
N HIS A 14 -3.56 29.41 3.16
CA HIS A 14 -2.88 29.10 1.90
C HIS A 14 -1.37 29.11 2.02
N VAL A 15 -0.79 30.07 2.77
CA VAL A 15 0.66 30.11 3.02
C VAL A 15 1.14 28.88 3.79
N VAL A 16 0.40 28.47 4.84
CA VAL A 16 0.73 27.26 5.60
C VAL A 16 0.64 26.02 4.74
N LEU A 17 -0.44 25.85 3.96
CA LEU A 17 -0.62 24.71 3.06
C LEU A 17 0.46 24.67 1.97
N LEU A 18 0.80 25.81 1.40
CA LEU A 18 1.84 25.92 0.37
C LEU A 18 3.21 25.56 0.92
N SER A 19 3.54 26.08 2.11
CA SER A 19 4.79 25.76 2.80
C SER A 19 4.88 24.26 3.11
N TYR A 20 3.80 23.66 3.61
CA TYR A 20 3.73 22.22 3.85
C TYR A 20 3.90 21.41 2.57
N THR A 21 3.25 21.84 1.48
CA THR A 21 3.36 21.18 0.16
C THR A 21 4.79 21.21 -0.36
N ILE A 22 5.48 22.37 -0.24
CA ILE A 22 6.89 22.50 -0.64
C ILE A 22 7.78 21.55 0.17
N ILE A 23 7.59 21.51 1.50
CA ILE A 23 8.37 20.61 2.38
C ILE A 23 8.15 19.14 1.99
N CYS A 24 6.90 18.74 1.69
CA CYS A 24 6.59 17.37 1.29
C CYS A 24 7.13 17.00 -0.10
N LEU A 25 7.12 17.94 -1.05
CA LEU A 25 7.59 17.70 -2.41
C LEU A 25 9.11 17.81 -2.54
N PHE A 26 9.79 18.47 -1.61
CA PHE A 26 11.24 18.67 -1.67
C PHE A 26 12.05 17.35 -1.75
N PRO A 27 11.79 16.32 -0.91
CA PRO A 27 12.48 15.04 -1.05
C PRO A 27 12.21 14.36 -2.40
N VAL A 28 10.97 14.47 -2.91
CA VAL A 28 10.60 13.90 -4.22
C VAL A 28 11.37 14.61 -5.34
N TYR A 29 11.45 15.94 -5.28
CA TYR A 29 12.25 16.72 -6.22
C TYR A 29 13.73 16.28 -6.18
N LEU A 30 14.34 16.16 -4.99
CA LEU A 30 15.72 15.71 -4.85
C LEU A 30 15.93 14.31 -5.45
N LEU A 31 15.02 13.39 -5.21
CA LEU A 31 15.07 12.02 -5.75
C LEU A 31 15.06 12.03 -7.28
N VAL A 32 14.05 12.65 -7.87
CA VAL A 32 13.86 12.70 -9.33
C VAL A 32 15.03 13.45 -9.98
N ASN A 33 15.35 14.62 -9.46
CA ASN A 33 16.42 15.47 -10.00
C ASN A 33 17.79 14.74 -10.01
N ASN A 34 18.15 14.07 -8.91
CA ASN A 34 19.45 13.40 -8.80
C ASN A 34 19.48 12.03 -9.50
N SER A 35 18.34 11.43 -9.87
CA SER A 35 18.31 10.20 -10.66
C SER A 35 18.87 10.39 -12.07
N PHE A 36 18.85 11.62 -12.59
CA PHE A 36 19.33 11.98 -13.92
C PHE A 36 20.75 12.60 -13.92
N LYS A 37 21.50 12.51 -12.81
CA LYS A 37 22.82 13.11 -12.69
C LYS A 37 23.94 12.10 -12.61
N LYS A 38 25.15 12.53 -13.05
CA LYS A 38 26.40 11.81 -12.79
C LYS A 38 26.68 11.78 -11.28
N ARG A 39 27.32 10.70 -10.78
CA ARG A 39 27.62 10.52 -9.35
C ARG A 39 28.28 11.75 -8.70
N ARG A 40 29.24 12.39 -9.41
CA ARG A 40 29.93 13.55 -8.87
C ARG A 40 29.03 14.77 -8.68
N ALA A 41 28.07 14.97 -9.58
CA ALA A 41 27.12 16.07 -9.52
C ALA A 41 26.06 15.86 -8.42
N ILE A 42 25.68 14.62 -8.11
CA ILE A 42 24.77 14.29 -7.01
C ILE A 42 25.29 14.85 -5.68
N PHE A 43 26.61 14.79 -5.44
CA PHE A 43 27.21 15.26 -4.18
C PHE A 43 27.66 16.73 -4.22
N LYS A 44 28.08 17.25 -5.38
CA LYS A 44 28.52 18.63 -5.48
C LYS A 44 27.40 19.63 -5.58
N GLU A 45 26.35 19.28 -6.33
CA GLU A 45 25.26 20.18 -6.69
C GLU A 45 23.92 19.46 -6.62
N PRO A 46 23.48 18.98 -5.45
CA PRO A 46 22.27 18.17 -5.32
C PRO A 46 20.98 18.90 -5.73
N LEU A 47 20.96 20.23 -5.58
CA LEU A 47 19.78 21.07 -5.83
C LEU A 47 19.73 21.62 -7.26
N SER A 48 20.87 21.69 -7.99
CA SER A 48 20.87 22.20 -9.36
C SER A 48 20.05 21.27 -10.29
N LEU A 49 19.51 21.81 -11.36
CA LEU A 49 18.94 20.99 -12.42
C LEU A 49 20.05 20.30 -13.22
N PRO A 50 19.79 19.12 -13.82
CA PRO A 50 20.76 18.47 -14.69
C PRO A 50 21.10 19.37 -15.89
N SER A 51 22.39 19.67 -16.06
CA SER A 51 22.95 20.37 -17.25
C SER A 51 23.52 19.35 -18.22
N GLU A 52 23.88 19.76 -19.42
CA GLU A 52 24.52 18.87 -20.42
C GLU A 52 25.77 18.15 -19.88
N GLU A 53 26.54 18.79 -19.01
CA GLU A 53 27.74 18.21 -18.39
C GLU A 53 27.41 17.23 -17.25
N THR A 54 26.32 17.46 -16.52
CA THR A 54 25.93 16.70 -15.32
C THR A 54 24.89 15.64 -15.58
N PHE A 55 24.15 15.73 -16.69
CA PHE A 55 23.12 14.78 -17.08
C PHE A 55 23.69 13.39 -17.35
N SER A 56 23.01 12.35 -16.87
CA SER A 56 23.41 10.97 -17.13
C SER A 56 22.27 9.99 -16.81
N LEU A 57 22.00 9.09 -17.73
CA LEU A 57 21.08 7.96 -17.56
C LEU A 57 21.75 6.70 -17.02
N ILE A 58 23.03 6.79 -16.62
CA ILE A 58 23.81 5.64 -16.14
C ILE A 58 23.18 4.94 -14.94
N GLY A 59 22.40 5.67 -14.13
CA GLY A 59 21.64 5.10 -13.02
C GLY A 59 20.59 4.10 -13.50
N PHE A 60 19.79 4.50 -14.47
CA PHE A 60 18.75 3.64 -15.07
C PHE A 60 19.39 2.47 -15.83
N THR A 61 20.44 2.71 -16.62
CA THR A 61 21.15 1.63 -17.32
C THR A 61 21.69 0.59 -16.35
N LYS A 62 22.32 1.03 -15.23
CA LYS A 62 22.83 0.11 -14.20
C LYS A 62 21.70 -0.60 -13.44
N MET A 63 20.57 0.07 -13.22
CA MET A 63 19.40 -0.54 -12.61
C MET A 63 18.89 -1.72 -13.45
N PHE A 64 18.77 -1.54 -14.76
CA PHE A 64 18.29 -2.59 -15.66
C PHE A 64 19.35 -3.65 -16.02
N SER A 65 20.66 -3.33 -15.93
CA SER A 65 21.70 -4.27 -16.34
C SER A 65 22.22 -5.19 -15.25
N ARG A 66 22.18 -4.79 -13.98
CA ARG A 66 22.73 -5.56 -12.86
C ARG A 66 21.73 -6.50 -12.19
N VAL A 67 20.46 -6.23 -12.37
CA VAL A 67 19.38 -6.95 -11.70
C VAL A 67 18.28 -7.15 -12.73
N ASP A 68 17.68 -8.33 -12.73
CA ASP A 68 16.43 -8.57 -13.46
C ASP A 68 15.28 -7.78 -12.82
N PHE A 69 15.37 -6.43 -12.92
CA PHE A 69 14.40 -5.50 -12.35
C PHE A 69 12.97 -5.88 -12.77
N SER A 70 12.81 -6.37 -13.99
CA SER A 70 11.53 -6.86 -14.50
C SER A 70 10.97 -8.01 -13.67
N ILE A 71 11.83 -8.94 -13.24
CA ILE A 71 11.42 -10.07 -12.39
C ILE A 71 11.01 -9.55 -11.01
N TYR A 72 11.78 -8.64 -10.42
CA TYR A 72 11.48 -8.08 -9.09
C TYR A 72 10.20 -7.24 -9.11
N PHE A 73 10.00 -6.48 -10.19
CA PHE A 73 8.78 -5.72 -10.39
C PHE A 73 7.57 -6.65 -10.55
N TYR A 74 7.69 -7.71 -11.34
CA TYR A 74 6.66 -8.75 -11.46
C TYR A 74 6.35 -9.39 -10.10
N ASN A 75 7.37 -9.77 -9.34
CA ASN A 75 7.21 -10.37 -8.01
C ASN A 75 6.47 -9.44 -7.05
N SER A 76 6.90 -8.16 -6.97
CA SER A 76 6.22 -7.16 -6.14
C SER A 76 4.77 -6.96 -6.54
N THR A 77 4.50 -6.85 -7.85
CA THR A 77 3.15 -6.69 -8.39
C THR A 77 2.30 -7.93 -8.09
N PHE A 78 2.83 -9.12 -8.33
CA PHE A 78 2.13 -10.38 -8.06
C PHE A 78 1.79 -10.52 -6.58
N VAL A 79 2.78 -10.34 -5.69
CA VAL A 79 2.56 -10.44 -4.24
C VAL A 79 1.54 -9.41 -3.77
N THR A 80 1.69 -8.15 -4.20
CA THR A 80 0.80 -7.06 -3.75
C THR A 80 -0.63 -7.25 -4.25
N LEU A 81 -0.82 -7.53 -5.54
CA LEU A 81 -2.16 -7.67 -6.10
C LEU A 81 -2.87 -8.93 -5.60
N THR A 82 -2.15 -10.05 -5.47
CA THR A 82 -2.73 -11.29 -4.95
C THR A 82 -3.10 -11.12 -3.47
N THR A 83 -2.22 -10.54 -2.66
CA THR A 83 -2.53 -10.22 -1.26
C THR A 83 -3.74 -9.29 -1.16
N LEU A 84 -3.76 -8.23 -1.96
CA LEU A 84 -4.87 -7.27 -1.98
C LEU A 84 -6.19 -7.95 -2.31
N PHE A 85 -6.22 -8.78 -3.35
CA PHE A 85 -7.41 -9.54 -3.74
C PHE A 85 -7.91 -10.44 -2.61
N LEU A 86 -7.01 -11.21 -1.98
CA LEU A 86 -7.37 -12.12 -0.89
C LEU A 86 -7.84 -11.36 0.35
N VAL A 87 -7.19 -10.26 0.71
CA VAL A 87 -7.58 -9.43 1.86
C VAL A 87 -8.95 -8.79 1.64
N LEU A 88 -9.20 -8.23 0.46
CA LEU A 88 -10.51 -7.62 0.15
C LEU A 88 -11.61 -8.66 0.10
N LEU A 89 -11.38 -9.81 -0.50
CA LEU A 89 -12.36 -10.88 -0.61
C LEU A 89 -12.67 -11.50 0.77
N PHE A 90 -11.67 -12.05 1.43
CA PHE A 90 -11.88 -12.74 2.71
C PHE A 90 -12.20 -11.76 3.84
N GLY A 91 -11.60 -10.56 3.81
CA GLY A 91 -11.91 -9.49 4.75
C GLY A 91 -13.36 -9.04 4.65
N ALA A 92 -13.90 -8.84 3.44
CA ALA A 92 -15.29 -8.48 3.24
C ALA A 92 -16.25 -9.60 3.63
N MET A 93 -15.95 -10.86 3.27
CA MET A 93 -16.77 -12.02 3.65
C MET A 93 -16.83 -12.19 5.17
N ALA A 94 -15.68 -12.09 5.85
CA ALA A 94 -15.62 -12.20 7.30
C ALA A 94 -16.30 -11.01 8.00
N ALA A 95 -16.10 -9.79 7.49
CA ALA A 95 -16.76 -8.60 7.99
C ALA A 95 -18.30 -8.71 7.85
N TRP A 96 -18.79 -9.21 6.72
CA TRP A 96 -20.19 -9.48 6.50
C TRP A 96 -20.73 -10.47 7.52
N ALA A 97 -20.05 -11.60 7.71
CA ALA A 97 -20.47 -12.62 8.66
C ALA A 97 -20.53 -12.08 10.09
N LEU A 98 -19.55 -11.27 10.51
CA LEU A 98 -19.50 -10.71 11.85
C LEU A 98 -20.48 -9.56 12.08
N SER A 99 -20.85 -8.81 11.05
CA SER A 99 -21.75 -7.67 11.16
C SER A 99 -23.22 -8.07 11.02
N GLU A 100 -23.54 -9.04 10.16
CA GLU A 100 -24.90 -9.41 9.81
C GLU A 100 -25.46 -10.51 10.72
N TYR A 101 -24.63 -11.53 11.03
CA TYR A 101 -25.13 -12.71 11.73
C TYR A 101 -24.79 -12.67 13.22
N LYS A 102 -25.81 -12.95 14.04
CA LYS A 102 -25.67 -13.14 15.49
C LYS A 102 -25.48 -14.62 15.81
N PHE A 103 -24.25 -15.04 16.08
CA PHE A 103 -23.93 -16.42 16.45
C PHE A 103 -23.14 -16.46 17.77
N LYS A 104 -23.16 -17.62 18.44
CA LYS A 104 -22.39 -17.81 19.66
C LYS A 104 -20.88 -17.66 19.37
N GLY A 105 -20.22 -16.72 20.06
CA GLY A 105 -18.78 -16.45 19.86
C GLY A 105 -18.49 -15.27 18.92
N ASN A 106 -19.49 -14.64 18.27
CA ASN A 106 -19.28 -13.47 17.40
C ASN A 106 -18.44 -12.38 18.08
N THR A 107 -18.81 -11.96 19.29
CA THR A 107 -18.07 -10.95 20.06
C THR A 107 -16.64 -11.40 20.39
N MET A 108 -16.47 -12.67 20.78
CA MET A 108 -15.16 -13.23 21.10
C MET A 108 -14.25 -13.27 19.87
N LEU A 109 -14.78 -13.64 18.71
CA LEU A 109 -14.06 -13.64 17.44
C LEU A 109 -13.67 -12.22 17.02
N GLY A 110 -14.58 -11.26 17.16
CA GLY A 110 -14.29 -9.84 16.92
C GLY A 110 -13.17 -9.32 17.82
N LEU A 111 -13.20 -9.65 19.12
CA LEU A 111 -12.13 -9.28 20.06
C LEU A 111 -10.79 -9.96 19.72
N TYR A 112 -10.82 -11.23 19.35
CA TYR A 112 -9.63 -11.97 18.91
C TYR A 112 -8.97 -11.31 17.70
N LEU A 113 -9.75 -10.91 16.70
CA LEU A 113 -9.24 -10.19 15.54
C LEU A 113 -8.71 -8.80 15.91
N ALA A 114 -9.41 -8.07 16.81
CA ALA A 114 -8.92 -6.79 17.32
C ALA A 114 -7.57 -6.95 18.05
N PHE A 115 -7.40 -8.02 18.82
CA PHE A 115 -6.13 -8.36 19.46
C PHE A 115 -5.02 -8.58 18.43
N GLY A 116 -5.34 -9.20 17.28
CA GLY A 116 -4.41 -9.41 16.17
C GLY A 116 -3.83 -8.11 15.59
N ILE A 117 -4.57 -7.00 15.65
CA ILE A 117 -4.08 -5.68 15.21
C ILE A 117 -3.05 -5.12 16.21
N MET A 118 -3.22 -5.41 17.51
CA MET A 118 -2.36 -4.86 18.56
C MET A 118 -1.01 -5.59 18.67
N LEU A 119 -0.95 -6.84 18.21
CA LEU A 119 0.28 -7.63 18.31
C LEU A 119 1.30 -7.21 17.25
N PRO A 120 2.53 -6.84 17.64
CA PRO A 120 3.58 -6.53 16.67
C PRO A 120 4.07 -7.82 15.99
N ILE A 121 3.48 -8.13 14.84
CA ILE A 121 3.71 -9.39 14.11
C ILE A 121 5.20 -9.70 13.85
N LYS A 122 6.03 -8.66 13.76
CA LYS A 122 7.49 -8.82 13.56
C LYS A 122 8.18 -9.51 14.73
N LEU A 123 7.59 -9.50 15.93
CA LEU A 123 8.10 -10.28 17.06
C LEU A 123 7.99 -11.79 16.81
N GLY A 124 7.00 -12.22 16.03
CA GLY A 124 6.80 -13.61 15.65
C GLY A 124 7.63 -14.09 14.45
N THR A 125 8.59 -13.28 13.96
CA THR A 125 9.34 -13.59 12.74
C THR A 125 9.95 -14.99 12.71
N VAL A 126 10.60 -15.39 13.81
CA VAL A 126 11.25 -16.73 13.89
C VAL A 126 10.22 -17.85 13.83
N SER A 127 9.12 -17.74 14.57
CA SER A 127 8.05 -18.73 14.57
C SER A 127 7.35 -18.84 13.21
N ILE A 128 7.13 -17.70 12.56
CA ILE A 128 6.54 -17.65 11.21
C ILE A 128 7.50 -18.29 10.19
N LEU A 129 8.80 -18.00 10.29
CA LEU A 129 9.81 -18.63 9.44
C LEU A 129 9.85 -20.15 9.63
N GLN A 130 9.81 -20.64 10.86
CA GLN A 130 9.77 -22.08 11.16
C GLN A 130 8.52 -22.73 10.60
N LEU A 131 7.34 -22.10 10.77
CA LEU A 131 6.08 -22.59 10.23
C LEU A 131 6.13 -22.68 8.70
N LEU A 132 6.57 -21.62 8.02
CA LEU A 132 6.68 -21.65 6.56
C LEU A 132 7.75 -22.62 6.06
N SER A 133 8.82 -22.82 6.83
CA SER A 133 9.84 -23.82 6.52
C SER A 133 9.28 -25.25 6.59
N SER A 134 8.47 -25.56 7.59
CA SER A 134 7.81 -26.87 7.71
C SER A 134 6.81 -27.13 6.57
N MET A 135 6.26 -26.07 5.98
CA MET A 135 5.34 -26.12 4.82
C MET A 135 6.08 -26.04 3.46
N ASN A 136 7.42 -25.96 3.43
CA ASN A 136 8.22 -25.73 2.22
C ASN A 136 7.83 -24.44 1.45
N LEU A 137 7.41 -23.39 2.16
CA LEU A 137 6.99 -22.12 1.59
C LEU A 137 8.05 -21.01 1.73
N VAL A 138 9.19 -21.29 2.34
CA VAL A 138 10.33 -20.37 2.39
C VAL A 138 10.91 -20.23 0.99
N ASN A 139 11.33 -19.01 0.66
CA ASN A 139 11.84 -18.61 -0.65
C ASN A 139 10.81 -18.79 -1.79
N THR A 140 9.53 -18.55 -1.48
CA THR A 140 8.43 -18.57 -2.45
C THR A 140 7.60 -17.29 -2.37
N LEU A 141 7.02 -16.86 -3.49
CA LEU A 141 6.08 -15.72 -3.52
C LEU A 141 4.78 -16.06 -2.76
N THR A 142 4.36 -17.32 -2.79
CA THR A 142 3.18 -17.81 -2.06
C THR A 142 3.34 -17.63 -0.56
N GLY A 143 4.53 -17.92 -0.02
CA GLY A 143 4.84 -17.69 1.40
C GLY A 143 4.66 -16.21 1.79
N LEU A 144 5.15 -15.29 0.96
CA LEU A 144 4.95 -13.86 1.18
C LEU A 144 3.46 -13.47 1.14
N VAL A 145 2.72 -13.96 0.16
CA VAL A 145 1.27 -13.68 0.01
C VAL A 145 0.50 -14.15 1.25
N ILE A 146 0.78 -15.35 1.76
CA ILE A 146 0.11 -15.89 2.95
C ILE A 146 0.38 -15.02 4.18
N VAL A 147 1.64 -14.64 4.42
CA VAL A 147 2.00 -13.82 5.58
C VAL A 147 1.36 -12.45 5.50
N TYR A 148 1.43 -11.78 4.35
CA TYR A 148 0.81 -10.47 4.19
C TYR A 148 -0.72 -10.52 4.28
N THR A 149 -1.35 -11.56 3.74
CA THR A 149 -2.79 -11.76 3.86
C THR A 149 -3.19 -11.94 5.33
N ALA A 150 -2.52 -12.83 6.05
CA ALA A 150 -2.79 -13.07 7.47
C ALA A 150 -2.59 -11.82 8.32
N GLN A 151 -1.54 -11.04 8.04
CA GLN A 151 -1.24 -9.79 8.74
C GLN A 151 -2.29 -8.71 8.51
N SER A 152 -2.83 -8.62 7.29
CA SER A 152 -3.71 -7.51 6.88
C SER A 152 -5.19 -7.79 7.19
N LEU A 153 -5.60 -9.06 7.28
CA LEU A 153 -6.98 -9.46 7.50
C LEU A 153 -7.62 -8.85 8.77
N PRO A 154 -6.98 -8.84 9.96
CA PRO A 154 -7.62 -8.29 11.15
C PRO A 154 -8.06 -6.85 11.00
N LEU A 155 -7.19 -5.99 10.46
CA LEU A 155 -7.47 -4.58 10.21
C LEU A 155 -8.56 -4.41 9.13
N ALA A 156 -8.47 -5.19 8.04
CA ALA A 156 -9.46 -5.16 6.97
C ALA A 156 -10.85 -5.53 7.47
N ILE A 157 -10.96 -6.62 8.24
CA ILE A 157 -12.22 -7.08 8.82
C ILE A 157 -12.79 -6.03 9.77
N TRP A 158 -11.94 -5.45 10.61
CA TRP A 158 -12.38 -4.42 11.56
C TRP A 158 -12.96 -3.20 10.83
N ILE A 159 -12.23 -2.62 9.87
CA ILE A 159 -12.70 -1.47 9.09
C ILE A 159 -14.00 -1.80 8.37
N LEU A 160 -14.02 -2.91 7.62
CA LEU A 160 -15.18 -3.28 6.80
C LEU A 160 -16.42 -3.60 7.66
N SER A 161 -16.25 -4.23 8.83
CA SER A 161 -17.35 -4.51 9.74
C SER A 161 -18.03 -3.25 10.25
N GLU A 162 -17.26 -2.22 10.59
CA GLU A 162 -17.83 -0.94 11.06
C GLU A 162 -18.64 -0.24 9.97
N PHE A 163 -18.21 -0.30 8.72
CA PHE A 163 -18.99 0.26 7.61
C PHE A 163 -20.21 -0.62 7.25
N MET A 164 -20.10 -1.93 7.33
CA MET A 164 -21.23 -2.84 7.05
C MET A 164 -22.38 -2.69 8.05
N LYS A 165 -22.07 -2.36 9.31
CA LYS A 165 -23.10 -2.05 10.34
C LYS A 165 -23.90 -0.79 10.00
N GLN A 166 -23.37 0.12 9.19
CA GLN A 166 -24.03 1.37 8.79
C GLN A 166 -24.98 1.18 7.59
N VAL A 167 -24.90 0.03 6.90
CA VAL A 167 -25.80 -0.26 5.78
C VAL A 167 -27.21 -0.46 6.33
N ASN A 168 -28.20 0.27 5.74
CA ASN A 168 -29.58 0.24 6.19
C ASN A 168 -30.13 -1.19 6.22
N GLN A 169 -30.66 -1.58 7.37
CA GLN A 169 -31.24 -2.91 7.56
C GLN A 169 -32.47 -3.14 6.69
N GLU A 170 -33.34 -2.13 6.49
CA GLU A 170 -34.51 -2.21 5.63
C GLU A 170 -34.15 -2.59 4.20
N LEU A 171 -33.02 -2.09 3.68
CA LEU A 171 -32.54 -2.46 2.33
C LEU A 171 -32.26 -3.96 2.23
N LYS A 172 -31.63 -4.54 3.27
CA LYS A 172 -31.30 -5.96 3.31
C LYS A 172 -32.52 -6.83 3.45
N GLU A 173 -33.47 -6.40 4.26
CA GLU A 173 -34.77 -7.09 4.47
C GLU A 173 -35.66 -7.03 3.22
N ALA A 174 -35.74 -5.88 2.55
CA ALA A 174 -36.45 -5.74 1.29
C ALA A 174 -35.90 -6.70 0.22
N ALA A 175 -34.57 -6.74 0.06
CA ALA A 175 -33.94 -7.66 -0.89
C ALA A 175 -34.25 -9.14 -0.57
N ARG A 176 -34.28 -9.52 0.71
CA ARG A 176 -34.67 -10.88 1.12
C ARG A 176 -36.16 -11.17 0.84
N CYS A 177 -37.04 -10.19 1.02
CA CYS A 177 -38.45 -10.31 0.65
C CYS A 177 -38.66 -10.48 -0.86
N ASP A 178 -37.78 -9.85 -1.68
CA ASP A 178 -37.75 -10.01 -3.13
C ASP A 178 -37.15 -11.36 -3.59
N GLY A 179 -36.78 -12.24 -2.66
CA GLY A 179 -36.25 -13.59 -2.94
C GLY A 179 -34.77 -13.62 -3.31
N VAL A 180 -34.03 -12.53 -3.07
CA VAL A 180 -32.58 -12.47 -3.27
C VAL A 180 -31.87 -13.37 -2.25
N ASN A 181 -31.05 -14.31 -2.71
CA ASN A 181 -30.26 -15.16 -1.81
C ASN A 181 -29.07 -14.41 -1.18
N GLU A 182 -28.51 -14.93 -0.09
CA GLU A 182 -27.42 -14.27 0.67
C GLU A 182 -26.17 -13.99 -0.18
N TYR A 183 -25.81 -14.84 -1.15
CA TYR A 183 -24.68 -14.61 -2.06
C TYR A 183 -24.98 -13.44 -3.01
N GLN A 184 -26.19 -13.38 -3.55
CA GLN A 184 -26.63 -12.28 -4.40
C GLN A 184 -26.71 -10.98 -3.60
N LEU A 185 -27.25 -11.02 -2.39
CA LEU A 185 -27.29 -9.87 -1.47
C LEU A 185 -25.88 -9.34 -1.22
N PHE A 186 -24.95 -10.21 -0.88
CA PHE A 186 -23.56 -9.84 -0.63
C PHE A 186 -22.88 -9.24 -1.87
N PHE A 187 -22.87 -9.94 -3.01
CA PHE A 187 -22.10 -9.52 -4.18
C PHE A 187 -22.74 -8.39 -4.97
N TYR A 188 -24.07 -8.36 -5.09
CA TYR A 188 -24.76 -7.40 -5.96
C TYR A 188 -25.32 -6.17 -5.23
N ILE A 189 -25.53 -6.25 -3.92
CA ILE A 189 -26.06 -5.13 -3.14
C ILE A 189 -25.01 -4.59 -2.18
N ILE A 190 -24.44 -5.42 -1.31
CA ILE A 190 -23.54 -4.98 -0.26
C ILE A 190 -22.18 -4.56 -0.83
N MET A 191 -21.52 -5.40 -1.64
CA MET A 191 -20.19 -5.10 -2.18
C MET A 191 -20.12 -3.80 -2.99
N PRO A 192 -21.11 -3.44 -3.84
CA PRO A 192 -21.14 -2.13 -4.50
C PRO A 192 -21.24 -0.95 -3.53
N LEU A 193 -22.01 -1.07 -2.44
CA LEU A 193 -22.14 -0.04 -1.41
C LEU A 193 -20.85 0.12 -0.60
N MET A 194 -20.10 -0.97 -0.47
CA MET A 194 -18.83 -1.02 0.26
C MET A 194 -17.61 -0.52 -0.56
N ARG A 195 -17.79 -0.02 -1.78
CA ARG A 195 -16.68 0.48 -2.61
C ARG A 195 -15.78 1.50 -1.91
N PRO A 196 -16.31 2.54 -1.19
CA PRO A 196 -15.45 3.49 -0.49
C PRO A 196 -14.59 2.85 0.62
N PRO A 197 -15.14 2.08 1.57
CA PRO A 197 -14.31 1.43 2.58
C PRO A 197 -13.39 0.34 2.00
N LEU A 198 -13.77 -0.36 0.93
CA LEU A 198 -12.88 -1.28 0.22
C LEU A 198 -11.67 -0.55 -0.37
N ALA A 199 -11.87 0.64 -0.95
CA ALA A 199 -10.76 1.47 -1.43
C ALA A 199 -9.83 1.90 -0.27
N THR A 200 -10.39 2.22 0.89
CA THR A 200 -9.61 2.52 2.10
C THR A 200 -8.75 1.32 2.51
N VAL A 201 -9.34 0.15 2.65
CA VAL A 201 -8.61 -1.10 2.98
C VAL A 201 -7.56 -1.40 1.92
N ALA A 202 -7.88 -1.17 0.64
CA ALA A 202 -6.93 -1.38 -0.45
C ALA A 202 -5.66 -0.54 -0.29
N VAL A 203 -5.79 0.73 0.05
CA VAL A 203 -4.63 1.63 0.30
C VAL A 203 -3.85 1.16 1.53
N PHE A 204 -4.54 0.86 2.64
CA PHE A 204 -3.91 0.39 3.89
C PHE A 204 -3.22 -0.97 3.74
N THR A 205 -3.59 -1.78 2.76
CA THR A 205 -2.94 -3.06 2.45
C THR A 205 -1.83 -2.89 1.41
N MET A 206 -2.13 -2.22 0.30
CA MET A 206 -1.22 -2.12 -0.84
C MET A 206 0.08 -1.38 -0.51
N VAL A 207 -0.03 -0.22 0.15
CA VAL A 207 1.15 0.62 0.42
C VAL A 207 2.14 -0.06 1.36
N PRO A 208 1.75 -0.64 2.52
CA PRO A 208 2.67 -1.38 3.36
C PRO A 208 3.29 -2.61 2.68
N VAL A 209 2.48 -3.41 1.96
CA VAL A 209 2.97 -4.63 1.28
C VAL A 209 3.99 -4.28 0.19
N TRP A 210 3.70 -3.26 -0.62
CA TRP A 210 4.61 -2.81 -1.67
C TRP A 210 5.95 -2.30 -1.14
N ASN A 211 5.92 -1.56 -0.05
CA ASN A 211 7.11 -0.91 0.52
C ASN A 211 7.84 -1.75 1.57
N ASP A 212 7.38 -2.97 1.85
CA ASP A 212 8.02 -3.79 2.88
C ASP A 212 9.34 -4.38 2.41
N LEU A 213 10.31 -4.28 3.28
CA LEU A 213 11.63 -4.89 3.14
C LEU A 213 11.78 -6.14 4.02
N TRP A 214 11.10 -6.15 5.18
CA TRP A 214 11.34 -7.13 6.24
C TRP A 214 10.98 -8.55 5.83
N TRP A 215 9.75 -8.77 5.41
CA TRP A 215 9.31 -10.10 5.02
C TRP A 215 10.02 -10.64 3.77
N PRO A 216 10.23 -9.87 2.70
CA PRO A 216 11.04 -10.35 1.59
C PRO A 216 12.47 -10.72 1.97
N LEU A 217 13.10 -9.94 2.86
CA LEU A 217 14.46 -10.22 3.35
C LEU A 217 14.53 -11.54 4.12
N VAL A 218 13.53 -11.84 4.94
CA VAL A 218 13.49 -13.05 5.77
C VAL A 218 13.00 -14.27 5.00
N LEU A 219 11.96 -14.12 4.19
CA LEU A 219 11.22 -15.24 3.61
C LEU A 219 11.55 -15.52 2.14
N ALA A 220 12.08 -14.55 1.39
CA ALA A 220 12.38 -14.69 -0.04
C ALA A 220 13.67 -13.97 -0.44
N PRO A 221 14.82 -14.27 0.23
CA PRO A 221 16.06 -13.52 0.02
C PRO A 221 16.77 -13.83 -1.29
N SER A 222 16.44 -14.91 -2.01
CA SER A 222 17.23 -15.42 -3.12
C SER A 222 16.40 -16.03 -4.26
N GLY A 223 17.08 -16.53 -5.28
CA GLY A 223 16.44 -17.33 -6.33
C GLY A 223 15.49 -16.60 -7.26
N GLY A 224 15.67 -15.29 -7.47
CA GLY A 224 14.79 -14.50 -8.32
C GLY A 224 13.38 -14.26 -7.73
N LYS A 225 13.19 -14.54 -6.42
CA LYS A 225 11.91 -14.32 -5.71
C LYS A 225 11.89 -12.99 -4.95
N GLN A 226 12.93 -12.19 -5.09
CA GLN A 226 13.06 -10.91 -4.42
C GLN A 226 12.01 -9.91 -4.94
N THR A 227 11.55 -9.04 -4.04
CA THR A 227 10.72 -7.88 -4.39
C THR A 227 11.59 -6.71 -4.84
N VAL A 228 10.97 -5.69 -5.46
CA VAL A 228 11.69 -4.48 -5.91
C VAL A 228 12.45 -3.83 -4.76
N ILE A 229 11.82 -3.67 -3.60
CA ILE A 229 12.45 -3.03 -2.42
C ILE A 229 13.66 -3.82 -1.95
N LEU A 230 13.56 -5.14 -1.87
CA LEU A 230 14.69 -5.99 -1.52
C LEU A 230 15.79 -5.97 -2.59
N GLY A 231 15.42 -5.99 -3.86
CA GLY A 231 16.37 -5.90 -4.98
C GLY A 231 17.16 -4.59 -4.99
N MET A 232 16.55 -3.48 -4.56
CA MET A 232 17.23 -2.19 -4.44
C MET A 232 18.33 -2.19 -3.37
N GLN A 233 18.18 -2.96 -2.32
CA GLN A 233 19.21 -3.10 -1.28
C GLN A 233 20.55 -3.57 -1.84
N GLN A 234 20.56 -4.29 -2.95
CA GLN A 234 21.78 -4.76 -3.61
C GLN A 234 22.64 -3.62 -4.18
N TYR A 235 22.04 -2.43 -4.40
CA TYR A 235 22.77 -1.24 -4.82
C TYR A 235 23.40 -0.48 -3.65
N ILE A 236 23.01 -0.80 -2.41
CA ILE A 236 23.52 -0.24 -1.17
C ILE A 236 24.56 -1.22 -0.63
N GLY A 237 25.78 -1.14 -1.14
CA GLY A 237 26.88 -1.99 -0.68
C GLY A 237 27.49 -1.48 0.62
N GLN A 238 28.10 -2.39 1.37
CA GLN A 238 28.74 -2.09 2.67
C GLN A 238 29.91 -1.07 2.52
N TYR A 239 30.62 -1.10 1.41
CA TYR A 239 31.77 -0.24 1.16
C TYR A 239 31.55 0.76 0.00
N VAL A 240 30.70 0.43 -0.95
CA VAL A 240 30.45 1.28 -2.13
C VAL A 240 28.95 1.24 -2.46
N THR A 241 28.30 2.37 -2.24
CA THR A 241 26.90 2.57 -2.64
C THR A 241 26.83 3.13 -4.06
N ASN A 242 26.04 2.51 -4.91
CA ASN A 242 25.81 3.02 -6.26
C ASN A 242 24.63 4.01 -6.26
N TRP A 243 24.90 5.24 -5.82
CA TRP A 243 23.89 6.28 -5.68
C TRP A 243 23.06 6.55 -6.93
N ASN A 244 23.69 6.47 -8.12
CA ASN A 244 22.96 6.63 -9.38
C ASN A 244 21.84 5.58 -9.52
N ALA A 245 22.17 4.30 -9.28
CA ALA A 245 21.17 3.22 -9.35
C ALA A 245 20.13 3.32 -8.23
N VAL A 246 20.54 3.72 -7.02
CA VAL A 246 19.62 3.95 -5.89
C VAL A 246 18.58 5.03 -6.23
N PHE A 247 19.03 6.21 -6.68
CA PHE A 247 18.11 7.29 -7.06
C PHE A 247 17.21 6.91 -8.25
N ALA A 248 17.75 6.25 -9.27
CA ALA A 248 16.98 5.77 -10.40
C ALA A 248 15.90 4.75 -9.96
N SER A 249 16.26 3.81 -9.10
CA SER A 249 15.33 2.79 -8.59
C SER A 249 14.22 3.40 -7.73
N LEU A 250 14.59 4.28 -6.80
CA LEU A 250 13.61 4.98 -5.96
C LEU A 250 12.67 5.86 -6.77
N THR A 251 13.18 6.56 -7.81
CA THR A 251 12.34 7.36 -8.72
C THR A 251 11.36 6.48 -9.48
N THR A 252 11.80 5.32 -9.97
CA THR A 252 10.92 4.36 -10.66
C THR A 252 9.83 3.88 -9.72
N CYS A 253 10.16 3.54 -8.48
CA CYS A 253 9.17 3.12 -7.49
C CYS A 253 8.17 4.20 -7.13
N LEU A 254 8.60 5.45 -6.99
CA LEU A 254 7.70 6.59 -6.73
C LEU A 254 6.64 6.76 -7.82
N LEU A 255 7.00 6.57 -9.09
CA LEU A 255 6.06 6.68 -10.21
C LEU A 255 4.94 5.64 -10.13
N TYR A 256 5.21 4.44 -9.59
CA TYR A 256 4.23 3.37 -9.46
C TYR A 256 3.43 3.41 -8.14
N THR A 257 3.95 4.05 -7.10
CA THR A 257 3.24 4.20 -5.81
C THR A 257 2.41 5.48 -5.74
N SER A 258 2.53 6.37 -6.73
CA SER A 258 1.73 7.59 -6.79
C SER A 258 0.29 7.27 -7.16
N PRO A 259 -0.71 7.68 -6.36
CA PRO A 259 -2.12 7.44 -6.69
C PRO A 259 -2.45 8.07 -8.05
N SER A 260 -3.04 7.28 -8.93
CA SER A 260 -3.41 7.71 -10.28
C SER A 260 -4.35 8.93 -10.22
N PRO A 261 -4.20 9.91 -11.12
CA PRO A 261 -5.11 11.07 -11.22
C PRO A 261 -6.59 10.70 -11.41
N ARG A 262 -6.90 9.45 -11.71
CA ARG A 262 -8.30 8.95 -11.83
C ARG A 262 -9.03 8.91 -10.49
N ASP A 263 -8.34 8.78 -9.36
CA ASP A 263 -8.96 8.81 -8.02
C ASP A 263 -9.55 10.17 -7.65
N LYS A 264 -9.05 11.25 -8.24
CA LYS A 264 -9.56 12.61 -8.00
C LYS A 264 -10.94 12.89 -8.61
N ARG A 265 -11.45 12.05 -9.49
CA ARG A 265 -12.79 12.25 -10.10
C ARG A 265 -13.93 11.73 -9.23
N GLN A 266 -13.66 10.81 -8.29
CA GLN A 266 -14.70 10.27 -7.41
C GLN A 266 -14.97 11.14 -6.17
N SER A 267 -14.07 12.05 -5.80
CA SER A 267 -14.28 12.98 -4.69
C SER A 267 -15.09 14.23 -5.04
N ARG A 268 -15.55 14.35 -6.28
CA ARG A 268 -16.42 15.43 -6.74
C ARG A 268 -17.83 14.92 -7.02
N MET A 269 -18.48 14.30 -6.04
CA MET A 269 -19.93 14.27 -6.05
C MET A 269 -20.43 15.53 -5.34
N PRO A 270 -21.27 16.35 -6.00
CA PRO A 270 -21.87 17.48 -5.32
C PRO A 270 -22.82 16.96 -4.26
N SER A 271 -22.67 17.47 -3.03
CA SER A 271 -23.70 17.42 -2.03
C SER A 271 -24.87 18.24 -2.55
N SER A 272 -25.85 17.60 -3.13
CA SER A 272 -27.09 18.23 -3.55
C SER A 272 -28.24 17.60 -2.79
N ALA A 273 -28.79 18.48 -1.94
CA ALA A 273 -30.16 18.53 -1.38
C ALA A 273 -30.60 17.31 -0.55
#